data_d0fb05f7f564c9d58aa21fc530afb8ea
#
_entry.id   d0fb05f7f564c9d58aa21fc530afb8ea
#
_cell.length_a   1.000
_cell.length_b   1.000
_cell.length_c   1.000
_cell.angle_alpha   90.00
_cell.angle_beta   90.00
_cell.angle_gamma   90.00
#
_symmetry.space_group_name_H-M   'P 1'
#
loop_
_entity.id
_entity.type
_entity.pdbx_description
1 polymer ?
#
loop_
_entity_poly.entity_id
_entity_poly.type
_entity_poly.pdbx_seq_one_letter_code
_entity_poly.pdbx_strand_id
1 'polypeptide(L)'
;MITIRKATINDASFIALVIAEALGDDIMERNSTSPCPEDEYRLRLLNDVARADGTLYSWRHTLIAQDSHGTPVGALVAYPGDDYITMRKHTFEMLSELISFDISAMDAETLPGEYYVDSIAVLPQYRKQGIATLLLQAGIQEAKLLQRPVILACAPDNLSAMQLYQSLGFSHQGNLFIFGHHYLRMLAQ
;
A
#
# COMPACT_ATOMS: atom_id res chain seq x y z
N MET A 1 -4.70 10.36 21.23
CA MET A 1 -4.79 8.86 21.15
C MET A 1 -5.00 8.52 19.68
N ILE A 2 -4.30 7.51 19.15
CA ILE A 2 -4.50 7.03 17.76
C ILE A 2 -5.50 5.88 17.79
N THR A 3 -6.44 5.86 16.84
CA THR A 3 -7.38 4.76 16.62
C THR A 3 -7.30 4.26 15.18
N ILE A 4 -7.51 2.95 15.00
CA ILE A 4 -7.56 2.34 13.66
C ILE A 4 -9.02 2.05 13.31
N ARG A 5 -9.43 2.40 12.08
CA ARG A 5 -10.76 2.10 11.55
C ARG A 5 -10.68 1.66 10.09
N LYS A 6 -11.74 1.05 9.59
CA LYS A 6 -11.93 0.89 8.15
C LYS A 6 -12.05 2.24 7.47
N ALA A 7 -11.52 2.33 6.25
CA ALA A 7 -11.73 3.50 5.42
C ALA A 7 -13.19 3.59 4.94
N THR A 8 -13.55 4.77 4.53
CA THR A 8 -14.78 5.08 3.80
C THR A 8 -14.43 5.72 2.47
N ILE A 9 -15.38 5.86 1.58
CA ILE A 9 -15.16 6.54 0.29
C ILE A 9 -14.67 7.99 0.45
N ASN A 10 -14.96 8.62 1.59
CA ASN A 10 -14.50 9.98 1.88
C ASN A 10 -13.00 10.05 2.20
N ASP A 11 -12.37 8.91 2.47
CA ASP A 11 -10.91 8.82 2.72
C ASP A 11 -10.11 8.66 1.42
N ALA A 12 -10.75 8.57 0.25
CA ALA A 12 -10.08 8.27 -1.03
C ALA A 12 -8.94 9.23 -1.36
N SER A 13 -9.11 10.53 -1.09
CA SER A 13 -8.04 11.52 -1.33
C SER A 13 -6.84 11.31 -0.39
N PHE A 14 -7.07 10.86 0.85
CA PHE A 14 -5.99 10.52 1.77
C PHE A 14 -5.30 9.21 1.36
N ILE A 15 -6.07 8.23 0.89
CA ILE A 15 -5.53 6.97 0.34
C ILE A 15 -4.64 7.25 -0.87
N ALA A 16 -5.07 8.15 -1.78
CA ALA A 16 -4.26 8.57 -2.92
C ALA A 16 -2.89 9.13 -2.50
N LEU A 17 -2.83 9.95 -1.45
CA LEU A 17 -1.57 10.46 -0.89
C LEU A 17 -0.69 9.33 -0.34
N VAL A 18 -1.28 8.36 0.37
CA VAL A 18 -0.55 7.22 0.93
C VAL A 18 0.05 6.35 -0.16
N ILE A 19 -0.71 6.09 -1.23
CA ILE A 19 -0.24 5.30 -2.38
C ILE A 19 0.88 6.04 -3.12
N ALA A 20 0.72 7.34 -3.37
CA ALA A 20 1.75 8.16 -3.98
C ALA A 20 3.07 8.14 -3.17
N GLU A 21 2.98 8.17 -1.85
CA GLU A 21 4.15 8.06 -0.96
C GLU A 21 4.76 6.65 -1.00
N ALA A 22 3.94 5.60 -1.04
CA ALA A 22 4.40 4.21 -1.05
C ALA A 22 5.04 3.79 -2.38
N LEU A 23 4.49 4.25 -3.49
CA LEU A 23 5.02 3.99 -4.83
C LEU A 23 6.36 4.72 -5.08
N GLY A 24 6.63 5.81 -4.35
CA GLY A 24 7.88 6.57 -4.44
C GLY A 24 8.10 7.29 -5.75
N ASP A 25 9.29 7.87 -5.89
CA ASP A 25 9.67 8.69 -7.07
C ASP A 25 9.93 7.83 -8.32
N ASP A 26 10.19 6.53 -8.18
CA ASP A 26 10.58 5.64 -9.28
C ASP A 26 9.41 5.32 -10.24
N ILE A 27 8.17 5.37 -9.74
CA ILE A 27 6.95 5.20 -10.54
C ILE A 27 6.36 6.57 -10.92
N MET A 28 6.70 7.57 -10.13
CA MET A 28 6.27 8.94 -10.25
C MET A 28 7.51 9.81 -10.44
N GLU A 29 8.02 9.92 -11.68
CA GLU A 29 9.18 10.79 -11.97
C GLU A 29 9.00 12.17 -11.33
N ARG A 30 9.58 12.37 -10.15
CA ARG A 30 9.65 13.69 -9.50
C ARG A 30 10.87 14.43 -9.96
N ASN A 31 10.68 15.26 -10.97
CA ASN A 31 11.72 16.19 -11.43
C ASN A 31 11.69 17.56 -10.71
N SER A 32 10.83 17.78 -9.71
CA SER A 32 10.78 19.07 -9.01
C SER A 32 10.36 18.97 -7.53
N THR A 33 10.91 19.86 -6.71
CA THR A 33 10.57 20.05 -5.29
C THR A 33 9.30 20.91 -5.07
N SER A 34 8.62 21.31 -6.14
CA SER A 34 7.39 22.11 -6.07
C SER A 34 6.21 21.32 -6.65
N PRO A 35 5.00 21.44 -6.09
CA PRO A 35 3.80 20.89 -6.69
C PRO A 35 3.65 21.42 -8.11
N CYS A 36 3.55 20.51 -9.09
CA CYS A 36 3.28 20.87 -10.47
C CYS A 36 1.89 20.37 -10.89
N PRO A 37 1.32 20.87 -11.99
CA PRO A 37 0.02 20.40 -12.49
C PRO A 37 -0.03 18.88 -12.71
N GLU A 38 1.11 18.25 -12.98
CA GLU A 38 1.24 16.80 -13.14
C GLU A 38 1.02 16.06 -11.82
N ASP A 39 1.46 16.60 -10.66
CA ASP A 39 1.22 16.00 -9.34
C ASP A 39 -0.26 16.03 -8.98
N GLU A 40 -0.97 17.12 -9.28
CA GLU A 40 -2.42 17.21 -9.07
C GLU A 40 -3.17 16.22 -9.95
N TYR A 41 -2.74 16.04 -11.19
CA TYR A 41 -3.32 15.08 -12.12
C TYR A 41 -3.14 13.64 -11.63
N ARG A 42 -1.93 13.29 -11.18
CA ARG A 42 -1.60 11.98 -10.59
C ARG A 42 -2.45 11.68 -9.36
N LEU A 43 -2.51 12.62 -8.42
CA LEU A 43 -3.33 12.46 -7.21
C LEU A 43 -4.82 12.32 -7.54
N ARG A 44 -5.31 12.99 -8.58
CA ARG A 44 -6.70 12.83 -9.05
C ARG A 44 -6.94 11.43 -9.57
N LEU A 45 -6.06 10.87 -10.41
CA LEU A 45 -6.19 9.51 -10.92
C LEU A 45 -6.11 8.48 -9.80
N LEU A 46 -5.17 8.63 -8.86
CA LEU A 46 -5.08 7.75 -7.68
C LEU A 46 -6.32 7.87 -6.78
N ASN A 47 -6.91 9.05 -6.64
CA ASN A 47 -8.17 9.24 -5.92
C ASN A 47 -9.32 8.52 -6.63
N ASP A 48 -9.40 8.57 -7.97
CA ASP A 48 -10.43 7.87 -8.72
C ASP A 48 -10.28 6.35 -8.58
N VAL A 49 -9.06 5.82 -8.61
CA VAL A 49 -8.75 4.41 -8.32
C VAL A 49 -9.14 4.04 -6.89
N ALA A 50 -8.83 4.90 -5.91
CA ALA A 50 -9.19 4.64 -4.51
C ALA A 50 -10.71 4.65 -4.28
N ARG A 51 -11.48 5.38 -5.06
CA ARG A 51 -12.96 5.41 -5.02
C ARG A 51 -13.61 4.23 -5.73
N ALA A 52 -12.91 3.63 -6.70
CA ALA A 52 -13.44 2.55 -7.51
C ALA A 52 -13.50 1.23 -6.73
N ASP A 53 -14.51 0.41 -7.03
CA ASP A 53 -14.57 -0.97 -6.56
C ASP A 53 -13.71 -1.87 -7.46
N GLY A 54 -13.14 -2.93 -6.90
CA GLY A 54 -12.37 -3.92 -7.65
C GLY A 54 -10.99 -3.44 -8.14
N THR A 55 -10.44 -2.40 -7.52
CA THR A 55 -9.06 -1.98 -7.69
C THR A 55 -8.20 -2.41 -6.49
N LEU A 56 -6.89 -2.54 -6.67
CA LEU A 56 -5.94 -2.85 -5.59
C LEU A 56 -6.01 -1.78 -4.48
N TYR A 57 -6.17 -0.52 -4.85
CA TYR A 57 -6.10 0.65 -3.97
C TYR A 57 -7.46 1.13 -3.47
N SER A 58 -8.52 0.33 -3.65
CA SER A 58 -9.87 0.70 -3.21
C SER A 58 -9.93 1.02 -1.72
N TRP A 59 -10.73 2.02 -1.35
CA TRP A 59 -11.04 2.33 0.06
C TRP A 59 -11.54 1.10 0.84
N ARG A 60 -12.14 0.11 0.16
CA ARG A 60 -12.64 -1.12 0.77
C ARG A 60 -11.51 -2.01 1.34
N HIS A 61 -10.30 -1.83 0.83
CA HIS A 61 -9.09 -2.57 1.24
C HIS A 61 -8.23 -1.79 2.22
N THR A 62 -8.72 -0.66 2.74
CA THR A 62 -7.88 0.28 3.47
C THR A 62 -8.28 0.39 4.94
N LEU A 63 -7.26 0.38 5.81
CA LEU A 63 -7.34 0.78 7.20
C LEU A 63 -6.77 2.18 7.37
N ILE A 64 -7.45 3.01 8.15
CA ILE A 64 -7.04 4.39 8.46
C ILE A 64 -6.63 4.49 9.92
N ALA A 65 -5.46 5.03 10.18
CA ALA A 65 -5.08 5.55 11.48
C ALA A 65 -5.54 6.99 11.59
N GLN A 66 -6.30 7.33 12.62
CA GLN A 66 -6.77 8.69 12.88
C GLN A 66 -6.38 9.17 14.27
N ASP A 67 -6.18 10.47 14.40
CA ASP A 67 -5.91 11.12 15.69
C ASP A 67 -7.18 11.28 16.54
N SER A 68 -7.05 11.94 17.70
CA SER A 68 -8.17 12.17 18.62
C SER A 68 -9.24 13.15 18.08
N HIS A 69 -8.97 13.84 16.99
CA HIS A 69 -9.89 14.73 16.29
C HIS A 69 -10.56 14.07 15.09
N GLY A 70 -10.24 12.79 14.82
CA GLY A 70 -10.73 12.05 13.66
C GLY A 70 -9.97 12.34 12.38
N THR A 71 -8.86 13.08 12.43
CA THR A 71 -8.04 13.41 11.26
C THR A 71 -7.21 12.18 10.85
N PRO A 72 -7.26 11.74 9.58
CA PRO A 72 -6.40 10.67 9.06
C PRO A 72 -4.92 11.07 9.14
N VAL A 73 -4.07 10.18 9.70
CA VAL A 73 -2.64 10.42 9.90
C VAL A 73 -1.77 9.30 9.31
N GLY A 74 -2.36 8.20 8.89
CA GLY A 74 -1.71 7.09 8.21
C GLY A 74 -2.73 6.12 7.64
N ALA A 75 -2.33 5.30 6.69
CA ALA A 75 -3.17 4.26 6.13
C ALA A 75 -2.37 3.01 5.77
N LEU A 76 -3.07 1.89 5.72
CA LEU A 76 -2.62 0.59 5.25
C LEU A 76 -3.61 0.09 4.20
N VAL A 77 -3.12 -0.19 2.99
CA VAL A 77 -3.88 -0.89 1.95
C VAL A 77 -3.50 -2.36 2.04
N ALA A 78 -4.47 -3.25 2.27
CA ALA A 78 -4.24 -4.68 2.38
C ALA A 78 -5.49 -5.49 2.01
N TYR A 79 -5.31 -6.62 1.32
CA TYR A 79 -6.41 -7.40 0.76
C TYR A 79 -6.05 -8.89 0.59
N PRO A 80 -7.08 -9.78 0.50
CA PRO A 80 -6.90 -11.16 0.07
C PRO A 80 -6.39 -11.27 -1.37
N GLY A 81 -5.43 -12.16 -1.62
CA GLY A 81 -4.80 -12.33 -2.93
C GLY A 81 -5.65 -13.06 -3.98
N ASP A 82 -6.86 -13.52 -3.62
CA ASP A 82 -7.67 -14.38 -4.52
C ASP A 82 -8.02 -13.67 -5.84
N ASP A 83 -8.40 -12.40 -5.80
CA ASP A 83 -8.80 -11.60 -6.96
C ASP A 83 -7.67 -10.67 -7.47
N TYR A 84 -6.43 -10.86 -6.96
CA TYR A 84 -5.31 -9.96 -7.23
C TYR A 84 -5.12 -9.66 -8.73
N ILE A 85 -5.09 -10.68 -9.58
CA ILE A 85 -4.84 -10.51 -11.02
C ILE A 85 -5.91 -9.64 -11.69
N THR A 86 -7.18 -9.83 -11.31
CA THR A 86 -8.30 -9.05 -11.85
C THR A 86 -8.24 -7.61 -11.34
N MET A 87 -8.01 -7.42 -10.05
CA MET A 87 -7.87 -6.09 -9.43
C MET A 87 -6.65 -5.35 -9.99
N ARG A 88 -5.51 -6.05 -10.17
CA ARG A 88 -4.28 -5.48 -10.76
C ARG A 88 -4.56 -4.96 -12.16
N LYS A 89 -5.17 -5.78 -13.01
CA LYS A 89 -5.52 -5.37 -14.38
C LYS A 89 -6.39 -4.12 -14.38
N HIS A 90 -7.47 -4.12 -13.61
CA HIS A 90 -8.38 -2.97 -13.52
C HIS A 90 -7.67 -1.71 -13.01
N THR A 91 -6.85 -1.84 -11.95
CA THR A 91 -6.07 -0.72 -11.39
C THR A 91 -5.16 -0.08 -12.43
N PHE A 92 -4.40 -0.90 -13.14
CA PHE A 92 -3.44 -0.39 -14.12
C PHE A 92 -4.06 0.08 -15.43
N GLU A 93 -5.25 -0.43 -15.80
CA GLU A 93 -6.04 0.17 -16.88
C GLU A 93 -6.47 1.60 -16.53
N MET A 94 -6.91 1.85 -15.28
CA MET A 94 -7.25 3.20 -14.81
C MET A 94 -6.02 4.13 -14.69
N LEU A 95 -4.85 3.57 -14.43
CA LEU A 95 -3.58 4.31 -14.31
C LEU A 95 -2.74 4.29 -15.58
N SER A 96 -3.27 3.84 -16.72
CA SER A 96 -2.52 3.62 -17.96
C SER A 96 -1.78 4.86 -18.47
N GLU A 97 -2.27 6.06 -18.18
CA GLU A 97 -1.62 7.32 -18.55
C GLU A 97 -0.42 7.68 -17.65
N LEU A 98 -0.31 7.06 -16.46
CA LEU A 98 0.81 7.29 -15.53
C LEU A 98 1.89 6.23 -15.62
N ILE A 99 1.64 5.11 -16.29
CA ILE A 99 2.49 3.93 -16.26
C ILE A 99 3.18 3.78 -17.61
N SER A 100 4.51 3.85 -17.60
CA SER A 100 5.36 3.70 -18.79
C SER A 100 6.04 2.32 -18.91
N PHE A 101 5.78 1.38 -17.98
CA PHE A 101 6.40 0.05 -17.94
C PHE A 101 5.43 -1.05 -18.34
N ASP A 102 5.99 -2.19 -18.79
CA ASP A 102 5.21 -3.39 -19.12
C ASP A 102 4.79 -4.14 -17.84
N ILE A 103 3.52 -4.05 -17.50
CA ILE A 103 2.92 -4.73 -16.33
C ILE A 103 3.04 -6.26 -16.47
N SER A 104 3.09 -6.80 -17.69
CA SER A 104 3.20 -8.24 -17.91
C SER A 104 4.57 -8.82 -17.51
N ALA A 105 5.59 -7.95 -17.41
CA ALA A 105 6.92 -8.30 -16.95
C ALA A 105 7.06 -8.35 -15.42
N MET A 106 6.03 -7.91 -14.68
CA MET A 106 6.04 -7.93 -13.21
C MET A 106 5.60 -9.28 -12.67
N ASP A 107 6.25 -9.72 -11.60
CA ASP A 107 5.77 -10.84 -10.80
C ASP A 107 4.38 -10.57 -10.22
N ALA A 108 3.65 -11.64 -9.88
CA ALA A 108 2.47 -11.53 -9.03
C ALA A 108 2.92 -11.30 -7.59
N GLU A 109 2.49 -10.18 -6.99
CA GLU A 109 2.91 -9.78 -5.65
C GLU A 109 2.34 -10.69 -4.56
N THR A 110 1.17 -11.27 -4.83
CA THR A 110 0.49 -12.22 -3.95
C THR A 110 -0.22 -13.33 -4.73
N LEU A 111 -0.57 -14.40 -4.03
CA LEU A 111 -1.23 -15.58 -4.56
C LEU A 111 -2.59 -15.80 -3.87
N PRO A 112 -3.52 -16.56 -4.50
CA PRO A 112 -4.74 -16.99 -3.83
C PRO A 112 -4.43 -17.70 -2.49
N GLY A 113 -5.20 -17.37 -1.46
CA GLY A 113 -5.00 -17.89 -0.11
C GLY A 113 -4.07 -17.06 0.78
N GLU A 114 -3.42 -16.03 0.25
CA GLU A 114 -2.60 -15.09 1.00
C GLU A 114 -3.39 -13.81 1.35
N TYR A 115 -2.88 -13.04 2.31
CA TYR A 115 -3.32 -11.68 2.61
C TYR A 115 -2.15 -10.73 2.37
N TYR A 116 -2.30 -9.83 1.41
CA TYR A 116 -1.21 -8.98 0.95
C TYR A 116 -1.32 -7.58 1.56
N VAL A 117 -0.23 -7.13 2.18
CA VAL A 117 -0.03 -5.75 2.59
C VAL A 117 0.67 -5.04 1.43
N ASP A 118 -0.10 -4.23 0.72
CA ASP A 118 0.33 -3.53 -0.51
C ASP A 118 1.06 -2.24 -0.18
N SER A 119 0.39 -1.30 0.48
CA SER A 119 0.91 0.03 0.74
C SER A 119 0.68 0.46 2.17
N ILE A 120 1.69 1.06 2.79
CA ILE A 120 1.59 1.65 4.13
C ILE A 120 2.37 2.96 4.18
N ALA A 121 1.71 4.02 4.63
CA ALA A 121 2.40 5.26 4.96
C ALA A 121 1.78 5.98 6.15
N VAL A 122 2.61 6.77 6.82
CA VAL A 122 2.24 7.65 7.95
C VAL A 122 2.76 9.04 7.65
N LEU A 123 1.91 10.05 7.82
CA LEU A 123 2.29 11.46 7.59
C LEU A 123 3.59 11.81 8.34
N PRO A 124 4.50 12.58 7.73
CA PRO A 124 5.84 12.84 8.28
C PRO A 124 5.84 13.29 9.75
N GLN A 125 4.94 14.21 10.12
CA GLN A 125 4.83 14.76 11.47
C GLN A 125 4.31 13.75 12.52
N TYR A 126 3.79 12.58 12.08
CA TYR A 126 3.28 11.52 12.95
C TYR A 126 4.16 10.26 12.95
N ARG A 127 5.27 10.27 12.20
CA ARG A 127 6.22 9.14 12.14
C ARG A 127 6.91 8.90 13.48
N LYS A 128 7.47 7.70 13.65
CA LYS A 128 8.21 7.25 14.85
C LYS A 128 7.39 7.30 16.16
N GLN A 129 6.07 7.24 16.05
CA GLN A 129 5.11 7.17 17.16
C GLN A 129 4.40 5.80 17.25
N GLY A 130 4.90 4.79 16.55
CA GLY A 130 4.32 3.43 16.55
C GLY A 130 3.08 3.25 15.66
N ILE A 131 2.67 4.27 14.88
CA ILE A 131 1.41 4.23 14.09
C ILE A 131 1.46 3.17 13.00
N ALA A 132 2.60 3.02 12.30
CA ALA A 132 2.77 1.95 11.30
C ALA A 132 2.65 0.56 11.95
N THR A 133 3.19 0.38 13.16
CA THR A 133 3.04 -0.86 13.95
C THR A 133 1.57 -1.16 14.21
N LEU A 134 0.78 -0.17 14.65
CA LEU A 134 -0.65 -0.33 14.93
C LEU A 134 -1.44 -0.71 13.66
N LEU A 135 -1.14 -0.07 12.53
CA LEU A 135 -1.76 -0.39 11.24
C LEU A 135 -1.43 -1.82 10.80
N LEU A 136 -0.16 -2.22 10.87
CA LEU A 136 0.27 -3.58 10.51
C LEU A 136 -0.37 -4.63 11.43
N GLN A 137 -0.39 -4.38 12.73
CA GLN A 137 -1.05 -5.29 13.68
C GLN A 137 -2.55 -5.45 13.38
N ALA A 138 -3.23 -4.36 13.01
CA ALA A 138 -4.63 -4.43 12.60
C ALA A 138 -4.81 -5.26 11.32
N GLY A 139 -3.96 -5.06 10.29
CA GLY A 139 -3.98 -5.88 9.07
C GLY A 139 -3.67 -7.36 9.34
N ILE A 140 -2.69 -7.65 10.21
CA ILE A 140 -2.38 -9.03 10.64
C ILE A 140 -3.58 -9.67 11.36
N GLN A 141 -4.32 -8.92 12.16
CA GLN A 141 -5.52 -9.43 12.81
C GLN A 141 -6.64 -9.76 11.80
N GLU A 142 -6.82 -8.93 10.76
CA GLU A 142 -7.75 -9.25 9.67
C GLU A 142 -7.35 -10.54 8.94
N ALA A 143 -6.07 -10.69 8.60
CA ALA A 143 -5.56 -11.90 7.98
C ALA A 143 -5.80 -13.14 8.84
N LYS A 144 -5.58 -13.05 10.16
CA LYS A 144 -5.85 -14.15 11.12
C LYS A 144 -7.31 -14.54 11.14
N LEU A 145 -8.24 -13.59 11.11
CA LEU A 145 -9.68 -13.89 11.02
C LEU A 145 -10.03 -14.63 9.72
N LEU A 146 -9.29 -14.37 8.65
CA LEU A 146 -9.43 -15.05 7.36
C LEU A 146 -8.58 -16.34 7.27
N GLN A 147 -7.81 -16.68 8.30
CA GLN A 147 -6.89 -17.82 8.34
C GLN A 147 -5.86 -17.80 7.20
N ARG A 148 -5.27 -16.63 6.92
CA ARG A 148 -4.32 -16.41 5.82
C ARG A 148 -2.96 -15.96 6.33
N PRO A 149 -1.85 -16.44 5.74
CA PRO A 149 -0.53 -15.86 5.96
C PRO A 149 -0.49 -14.45 5.37
N VAL A 150 0.28 -13.57 6.01
CA VAL A 150 0.45 -12.18 5.57
C VAL A 150 1.72 -12.06 4.76
N ILE A 151 1.60 -11.49 3.56
CA ILE A 151 2.70 -11.23 2.63
C ILE A 151 2.85 -9.73 2.43
N LEU A 152 4.09 -9.29 2.23
CA LEU A 152 4.43 -7.96 1.74
C LEU A 152 5.70 -7.97 0.90
N ALA A 153 5.89 -6.93 0.10
CA ALA A 153 7.12 -6.61 -0.61
C ALA A 153 7.87 -5.50 0.14
N CYS A 154 9.18 -5.69 0.33
CA CYS A 154 10.04 -4.69 0.98
C CYS A 154 11.24 -4.38 0.10
N ALA A 155 11.52 -3.11 -0.17
CA ALA A 155 12.73 -2.70 -0.88
C ALA A 155 13.97 -3.12 -0.06
N PRO A 156 15.02 -3.70 -0.68
CA PRO A 156 16.16 -4.27 0.05
C PRO A 156 16.97 -3.21 0.84
N ASP A 157 16.93 -1.96 0.40
CA ASP A 157 17.62 -0.82 1.00
C ASP A 157 16.76 -0.11 2.08
N ASN A 158 15.49 -0.42 2.19
CA ASN A 158 14.61 0.13 3.24
C ASN A 158 14.80 -0.60 4.58
N LEU A 159 15.97 -0.38 5.20
CA LEU A 159 16.35 -1.04 6.45
C LEU A 159 15.38 -0.75 7.59
N SER A 160 14.77 0.44 7.62
CA SER A 160 13.80 0.84 8.64
C SER A 160 12.51 0.03 8.54
N ALA A 161 11.97 -0.13 7.33
CA ALA A 161 10.79 -0.95 7.10
C ALA A 161 11.09 -2.43 7.38
N MET A 162 12.23 -2.93 6.92
CA MET A 162 12.66 -4.31 7.16
C MET A 162 12.72 -4.64 8.66
N GLN A 163 13.34 -3.77 9.48
CA GLN A 163 13.39 -3.94 10.93
C GLN A 163 11.99 -3.97 11.56
N LEU A 164 11.10 -3.07 11.12
CA LEU A 164 9.72 -3.06 11.58
C LEU A 164 9.00 -4.37 11.25
N TYR A 165 9.09 -4.84 10.00
CA TYR A 165 8.45 -6.08 9.58
C TYR A 165 8.99 -7.29 10.33
N GLN A 166 10.31 -7.41 10.49
CA GLN A 166 10.95 -8.46 11.27
C GLN A 166 10.48 -8.46 12.74
N SER A 167 10.33 -7.28 13.36
CA SER A 167 9.81 -7.16 14.72
C SER A 167 8.37 -7.64 14.88
N LEU A 168 7.60 -7.70 13.79
CA LEU A 168 6.23 -8.20 13.71
C LEU A 168 6.14 -9.66 13.23
N GLY A 169 7.28 -10.36 13.11
CA GLY A 169 7.34 -11.77 12.78
C GLY A 169 7.44 -12.06 11.28
N PHE A 170 7.64 -11.06 10.44
CA PHE A 170 7.91 -11.30 9.02
C PHE A 170 9.33 -11.84 8.81
N SER A 171 9.45 -12.80 7.91
CA SER A 171 10.72 -13.37 7.47
C SER A 171 10.82 -13.38 5.94
N HIS A 172 12.04 -13.29 5.42
CA HIS A 172 12.31 -13.34 3.99
C HIS A 172 11.97 -14.73 3.42
N GLN A 173 11.19 -14.77 2.34
CA GLN A 173 10.70 -15.99 1.69
C GLN A 173 10.97 -16.03 0.18
N GLY A 174 11.73 -15.10 -0.34
CA GLY A 174 12.06 -15.02 -1.76
C GLY A 174 12.13 -13.59 -2.26
N ASN A 175 12.22 -13.42 -3.56
CA ASN A 175 12.31 -12.12 -4.21
C ASN A 175 11.16 -11.94 -5.19
N LEU A 176 10.81 -10.69 -5.44
CA LEU A 176 9.84 -10.26 -6.44
C LEU A 176 10.49 -9.24 -7.35
N PHE A 177 10.11 -9.26 -8.63
CA PHE A 177 10.47 -8.22 -9.59
C PHE A 177 9.21 -7.40 -9.91
N ILE A 178 9.14 -6.17 -9.39
CA ILE A 178 7.97 -5.30 -9.45
C ILE A 178 8.44 -3.92 -9.90
N PHE A 179 7.75 -3.30 -10.88
CA PHE A 179 8.07 -1.97 -11.39
C PHE A 179 9.52 -1.77 -11.85
N GLY A 180 10.15 -2.83 -12.39
CA GLY A 180 11.55 -2.77 -12.82
C GLY A 180 12.58 -2.94 -11.70
N HIS A 181 12.17 -3.15 -10.46
CA HIS A 181 13.04 -3.28 -9.27
C HIS A 181 12.87 -4.62 -8.57
N HIS A 182 13.92 -5.02 -7.84
CA HIS A 182 13.87 -6.21 -6.98
C HIS A 182 13.40 -5.85 -5.57
N TYR A 183 12.45 -6.64 -5.06
CA TYR A 183 11.94 -6.54 -3.70
C TYR A 183 12.14 -7.86 -2.96
N LEU A 184 12.27 -7.78 -1.65
CA LEU A 184 12.21 -8.94 -0.76
C LEU A 184 10.75 -9.29 -0.51
N ARG A 185 10.36 -10.52 -0.84
CA ARG A 185 9.06 -11.07 -0.44
C ARG A 185 9.16 -11.53 1.00
N MET A 186 8.36 -10.94 1.88
CA MET A 186 8.37 -11.26 3.31
C MET A 186 7.02 -11.85 3.73
N LEU A 187 7.08 -12.82 4.65
CA LEU A 187 5.91 -13.58 5.12
C LEU A 187 5.86 -13.59 6.65
N ALA A 188 4.66 -13.37 7.23
CA ALA A 188 4.30 -13.67 8.61
C ALA A 188 3.14 -14.69 8.65
N GLN A 189 3.20 -15.65 9.62
CA GLN A 189 2.19 -16.68 9.84
C GLN A 189 1.27 -16.31 11.01
#